data_544ffa40e4276254a631bbed6773e6be
#
_entry.id   544ffa40e4276254a631bbed6773e6be
#
_cell.length_a   1.000
_cell.length_b   1.000
_cell.length_c   1.000
_cell.angle_alpha   90.00
_cell.angle_beta   90.00
_cell.angle_gamma   90.00
#
_symmetry.space_group_name_H-M   'P 1'
#
loop_
_entity.id
_entity.type
_entity.pdbx_description
1 polymer ?
#
loop_
_entity_poly.entity_id
_entity_poly.type
_entity_poly.pdbx_seq_one_letter_code
_entity_poly.pdbx_strand_id
1 'polypeptide(L)'
;DGHLNERIHFDEGSSFERLGVAFNQMADNINALIASKKQLIDGVAHELRTPLVRLRYRLEMSDNLSAAESQALNRDISQLEALIEELLTYARLDRPQNELHLSEPDLPLWLSTHLADIQAVTPDKTVRIKTLVQGHYAALDMRLMERVLDNLLNNALRYCHSTVETSLLLSGNRATLIVEDDGPGIAPENREHIFEPFVRLDPSRDRSTGGCGLGLAIVHSIALAMGGTVNCDTSELGGARFSFSWPLWHNIPQFTSA
;
A
#
# COMPACT_ATOMS: atom_id res chain seq x y z
N ASP A 1 -4.87 20.10 4.93
CA ASP A 1 -3.88 19.75 3.91
C ASP A 1 -2.68 18.92 4.39
N GLY A 2 -2.51 18.61 5.69
CA GLY A 2 -1.57 17.59 6.19
C GLY A 2 -0.09 18.02 6.34
N HIS A 3 0.27 19.24 5.99
CA HIS A 3 1.64 19.75 6.10
C HIS A 3 1.99 20.17 7.54
N LEU A 4 2.17 19.19 8.44
CA LEU A 4 2.48 19.43 9.86
C LEU A 4 3.88 20.04 10.11
N ASN A 5 4.74 20.08 9.09
CA ASN A 5 6.08 20.68 9.19
C ASN A 5 6.10 22.18 8.88
N GLU A 6 5.06 22.71 8.28
CA GLU A 6 4.93 24.14 8.07
C GLU A 6 4.69 24.85 9.40
N ARG A 7 5.32 26.02 9.58
CA ARG A 7 5.18 26.84 10.77
C ARG A 7 4.59 28.20 10.42
N ILE A 8 3.65 28.62 11.25
CA ILE A 8 3.08 29.94 11.12
C ILE A 8 4.02 30.91 11.85
N HIS A 9 4.46 31.94 11.14
CA HIS A 9 5.25 33.04 11.70
C HIS A 9 4.42 34.30 11.65
N PHE A 10 4.32 34.99 12.79
CA PHE A 10 3.72 36.28 12.91
C PHE A 10 4.77 37.28 13.43
N ASP A 11 4.65 38.54 13.07
CA ASP A 11 5.54 39.61 13.58
C ASP A 11 5.43 39.69 15.09
N GLU A 12 6.57 39.92 15.76
CA GLU A 12 6.63 40.10 17.22
C GLU A 12 5.72 41.25 17.66
N GLY A 13 4.88 40.97 18.66
CA GLY A 13 3.89 41.94 19.18
C GLY A 13 2.54 41.93 18.46
N SER A 14 2.31 41.09 17.49
CA SER A 14 1.04 40.86 16.83
C SER A 14 0.01 40.25 17.80
N SER A 15 -1.25 40.71 17.72
CA SER A 15 -2.38 40.10 18.48
C SER A 15 -2.55 38.59 18.18
N PHE A 16 -1.98 38.09 17.08
CA PHE A 16 -2.06 36.70 16.61
C PHE A 16 -0.83 35.86 16.95
N GLU A 17 0.21 36.47 17.55
CA GLU A 17 1.44 35.73 17.91
C GLU A 17 1.15 34.54 18.82
N ARG A 18 0.32 34.70 19.85
CA ARG A 18 -0.08 33.63 20.77
C ARG A 18 -0.83 32.51 20.05
N LEU A 19 -1.64 32.85 19.05
CA LEU A 19 -2.39 31.88 18.25
C LEU A 19 -1.41 31.06 17.37
N GLY A 20 -0.42 31.71 16.75
CA GLY A 20 0.63 31.06 15.96
C GLY A 20 1.48 30.10 16.80
N VAL A 21 1.89 30.54 18.00
CA VAL A 21 2.64 29.66 18.93
C VAL A 21 1.80 28.44 19.32
N ALA A 22 0.53 28.62 19.68
CA ALA A 22 -0.35 27.51 20.05
C ALA A 22 -0.56 26.53 18.88
N PHE A 23 -0.69 27.05 17.65
CA PHE A 23 -0.84 26.23 16.44
C PHE A 23 0.42 25.43 16.14
N ASN A 24 1.59 26.06 16.23
CA ASN A 24 2.89 25.40 16.03
C ASN A 24 3.10 24.31 17.09
N GLN A 25 2.74 24.58 18.34
CA GLN A 25 2.85 23.62 19.44
C GLN A 25 1.89 22.42 19.26
N MET A 26 0.68 22.66 18.73
CA MET A 26 -0.23 21.58 18.34
C MET A 26 0.35 20.72 17.21
N ALA A 27 0.94 21.33 16.19
CA ALA A 27 1.62 20.61 15.10
C ALA A 27 2.79 19.76 15.62
N ASP A 28 3.60 20.30 16.54
CA ASP A 28 4.69 19.56 17.19
C ASP A 28 4.18 18.37 18.01
N ASN A 29 3.10 18.55 18.76
CA ASN A 29 2.49 17.47 19.54
C ASN A 29 1.93 16.35 18.64
N ILE A 30 1.30 16.70 17.51
CA ILE A 30 0.81 15.73 16.54
C ILE A 30 1.98 14.97 15.91
N ASN A 31 3.04 15.65 15.49
CA ASN A 31 4.24 15.03 14.96
C ASN A 31 4.91 14.07 15.97
N ALA A 32 4.97 14.47 17.25
CA ALA A 32 5.50 13.63 18.32
C ALA A 32 4.64 12.37 18.54
N LEU A 33 3.31 12.51 18.48
CA LEU A 33 2.36 11.38 18.58
C LEU A 33 2.54 10.40 17.42
N ILE A 34 2.65 10.90 16.19
CA ILE A 34 2.89 10.08 14.99
C ILE A 34 4.22 9.34 15.10
N ALA A 35 5.29 10.03 15.52
CA ALA A 35 6.61 9.43 15.71
C ALA A 35 6.60 8.35 16.80
N SER A 36 5.92 8.59 17.93
CA SER A 36 5.77 7.64 19.02
C SER A 36 4.98 6.39 18.62
N LYS A 37 3.83 6.60 17.94
CA LYS A 37 3.01 5.49 17.40
C LYS A 37 3.84 4.57 16.52
N LYS A 38 4.66 5.15 15.67
CA LYS A 38 5.53 4.42 14.74
C LYS A 38 6.63 3.65 15.45
N GLN A 39 7.35 4.31 16.38
CA GLN A 39 8.40 3.65 17.15
C GLN A 39 7.84 2.45 17.91
N LEU A 40 6.60 2.54 18.40
CA LEU A 40 5.90 1.45 19.05
C LEU A 40 5.62 0.31 18.06
N ILE A 41 5.16 0.60 16.84
CA ILE A 41 4.90 -0.41 15.80
C ILE A 41 6.20 -1.08 15.36
N ASP A 42 7.27 -0.32 15.08
CA ASP A 42 8.60 -0.86 14.74
C ASP A 42 9.14 -1.77 15.85
N GLY A 43 8.97 -1.35 17.12
CA GLY A 43 9.37 -2.13 18.29
C GLY A 43 8.59 -3.45 18.42
N VAL A 44 7.26 -3.38 18.34
CA VAL A 44 6.39 -4.57 18.44
C VAL A 44 6.70 -5.55 17.31
N ALA A 45 6.87 -5.08 16.08
CA ALA A 45 7.19 -5.94 14.96
C ALA A 45 8.56 -6.63 15.13
N HIS A 46 9.56 -5.91 15.66
CA HIS A 46 10.87 -6.49 15.96
C HIS A 46 10.78 -7.57 17.05
N GLU A 47 10.04 -7.30 18.12
CA GLU A 47 9.83 -8.26 19.22
C GLU A 47 9.01 -9.49 18.80
N LEU A 48 8.11 -9.36 17.81
CA LEU A 48 7.36 -10.49 17.26
C LEU A 48 8.18 -11.35 16.29
N ARG A 49 9.08 -10.77 15.52
CA ARG A 49 9.94 -11.51 14.56
C ARG A 49 10.83 -12.52 15.28
N THR A 50 11.39 -12.16 16.42
CA THR A 50 12.30 -13.01 17.19
C THR A 50 11.65 -14.32 17.67
N PRO A 51 10.47 -14.34 18.33
CA PRO A 51 9.80 -15.58 18.72
C PRO A 51 9.33 -16.41 17.53
N LEU A 52 8.93 -15.78 16.41
CA LEU A 52 8.57 -16.50 15.18
C LEU A 52 9.73 -17.29 14.60
N VAL A 53 10.92 -16.69 14.51
CA VAL A 53 12.13 -17.40 14.09
C VAL A 53 12.44 -18.59 15.01
N ARG A 54 12.25 -18.42 16.33
CA ARG A 54 12.43 -19.52 17.28
C ARG A 54 11.38 -20.62 17.13
N LEU A 55 10.13 -20.26 16.87
CA LEU A 55 9.05 -21.21 16.61
C LEU A 55 9.34 -22.02 15.35
N ARG A 56 9.73 -21.35 14.26
CA ARG A 56 10.13 -21.99 13.01
C ARG A 56 11.28 -22.98 13.21
N TYR A 57 12.33 -22.57 13.92
CA TYR A 57 13.46 -23.44 14.23
C TYR A 57 13.06 -24.66 15.07
N ARG A 58 12.22 -24.49 16.11
CA ARG A 58 11.71 -25.59 16.93
C ARG A 58 10.85 -26.55 16.12
N LEU A 59 10.09 -26.04 15.16
CA LEU A 59 9.24 -26.81 14.27
C LEU A 59 10.10 -27.70 13.35
N GLU A 60 11.15 -27.13 12.74
CA GLU A 60 12.08 -27.85 11.88
C GLU A 60 12.86 -28.94 12.62
N MET A 61 13.08 -28.78 13.93
CA MET A 61 13.79 -29.73 14.80
C MET A 61 12.87 -30.73 15.50
N SER A 62 11.57 -30.72 15.21
CA SER A 62 10.62 -31.61 15.89
C SER A 62 10.34 -32.86 15.05
N ASP A 63 10.89 -33.99 15.48
CA ASP A 63 10.68 -35.30 14.83
C ASP A 63 9.27 -35.89 15.09
N ASN A 64 8.44 -35.28 15.93
CA ASN A 64 7.17 -35.83 16.39
C ASN A 64 5.94 -35.27 15.66
N LEU A 65 6.11 -34.33 14.72
CA LEU A 65 5.02 -33.73 13.96
C LEU A 65 4.81 -34.52 12.66
N SER A 66 3.54 -34.77 12.33
CA SER A 66 3.21 -35.27 11.00
C SER A 66 3.54 -34.22 9.92
N ALA A 67 3.80 -34.64 8.69
CA ALA A 67 4.09 -33.73 7.57
C ALA A 67 2.95 -32.70 7.37
N ALA A 68 1.69 -33.07 7.61
CA ALA A 68 0.54 -32.20 7.49
C ALA A 68 0.51 -31.10 8.60
N GLU A 69 0.83 -31.47 9.84
CA GLU A 69 0.90 -30.51 10.96
C GLU A 69 2.06 -29.54 10.79
N SER A 70 3.23 -30.04 10.37
CA SER A 70 4.40 -29.21 10.06
C SER A 70 4.10 -28.21 8.94
N GLN A 71 3.40 -28.63 7.89
CA GLN A 71 3.01 -27.77 6.78
C GLN A 71 1.95 -26.71 7.20
N ALA A 72 1.01 -27.06 8.07
CA ALA A 72 0.03 -26.12 8.60
C ALA A 72 0.70 -25.04 9.45
N LEU A 73 1.56 -25.44 10.38
CA LEU A 73 2.30 -24.51 11.25
C LEU A 73 3.24 -23.60 10.46
N ASN A 74 3.94 -24.13 9.45
CA ASN A 74 4.79 -23.31 8.57
C ASN A 74 3.96 -22.25 7.81
N ARG A 75 2.75 -22.61 7.35
CA ARG A 75 1.82 -21.64 6.74
C ARG A 75 1.41 -20.54 7.73
N ASP A 76 1.07 -20.91 8.96
CA ASP A 76 0.68 -19.94 10.00
C ASP A 76 1.83 -18.99 10.36
N ILE A 77 3.05 -19.52 10.48
CA ILE A 77 4.25 -18.70 10.72
C ILE A 77 4.49 -17.73 9.55
N SER A 78 4.42 -18.21 8.30
CA SER A 78 4.61 -17.37 7.11
C SER A 78 3.54 -16.28 7.01
N GLN A 79 2.29 -16.56 7.40
CA GLN A 79 1.24 -15.56 7.48
C GLN A 79 1.55 -14.49 8.53
N LEU A 80 2.04 -14.87 9.70
CA LEU A 80 2.43 -13.92 10.74
C LEU A 80 3.64 -13.06 10.32
N GLU A 81 4.63 -13.64 9.65
CA GLU A 81 5.76 -12.90 9.07
C GLU A 81 5.27 -11.86 8.06
N ALA A 82 4.37 -12.24 7.15
CA ALA A 82 3.78 -11.32 6.17
C ALA A 82 3.00 -10.17 6.84
N LEU A 83 2.21 -10.46 7.88
CA LEU A 83 1.48 -9.45 8.66
C LEU A 83 2.41 -8.43 9.32
N ILE A 84 3.53 -8.90 9.88
CA ILE A 84 4.54 -8.03 10.49
C ILE A 84 5.17 -7.12 9.43
N GLU A 85 5.51 -7.64 8.26
CA GLU A 85 6.08 -6.84 7.16
C GLU A 85 5.08 -5.81 6.60
N GLU A 86 3.79 -6.18 6.46
CA GLU A 86 2.74 -5.23 6.08
C GLU A 86 2.60 -4.10 7.13
N LEU A 87 2.60 -4.45 8.43
CA LEU A 87 2.51 -3.48 9.52
C LEU A 87 3.70 -2.52 9.54
N LEU A 88 4.92 -3.06 9.39
CA LEU A 88 6.14 -2.26 9.30
C LEU A 88 6.13 -1.32 8.09
N THR A 89 5.65 -1.82 6.96
CA THR A 89 5.52 -1.02 5.74
C THR A 89 4.55 0.14 5.95
N TYR A 90 3.36 -0.15 6.48
CA TYR A 90 2.37 0.88 6.80
C TYR A 90 2.95 1.94 7.75
N ALA A 91 3.63 1.50 8.81
CA ALA A 91 4.26 2.41 9.76
C ALA A 91 5.34 3.31 9.15
N ARG A 92 6.09 2.81 8.15
CA ARG A 92 7.16 3.57 7.47
C ARG A 92 6.62 4.58 6.48
N LEU A 93 5.51 4.30 5.83
CA LEU A 93 4.91 5.19 4.83
C LEU A 93 4.32 6.48 5.44
N ASP A 94 3.95 6.44 6.71
CA ASP A 94 3.43 7.60 7.46
C ASP A 94 4.50 8.70 7.73
N ARG A 95 5.72 8.59 7.18
CA ARG A 95 6.78 9.61 7.38
C ARG A 95 6.67 10.76 6.39
N PRO A 96 6.65 12.01 6.86
CA PRO A 96 6.75 13.20 6.02
C PRO A 96 8.10 13.33 5.28
N GLN A 97 9.09 12.48 5.61
CA GLN A 97 10.48 12.54 5.12
C GLN A 97 10.88 11.29 4.31
N ASN A 98 9.93 10.54 3.76
CA ASN A 98 10.31 9.49 2.83
C ASN A 98 10.89 10.12 1.57
N GLU A 99 12.22 10.11 1.44
CA GLU A 99 12.89 10.43 0.17
C GLU A 99 12.40 9.42 -0.87
N LEU A 100 11.66 9.91 -1.86
CA LEU A 100 11.25 9.12 -3.01
C LEU A 100 12.49 8.80 -3.84
N HIS A 101 12.75 7.53 -4.06
CA HIS A 101 13.81 7.09 -4.98
C HIS A 101 13.24 7.05 -6.41
N LEU A 102 13.23 8.22 -7.03
CA LEU A 102 12.65 8.38 -8.35
C LEU A 102 13.56 7.78 -9.43
N SER A 103 12.95 7.00 -10.31
CA SER A 103 13.54 6.45 -11.53
C SER A 103 12.56 6.63 -12.70
N GLU A 104 13.05 6.52 -13.92
CA GLU A 104 12.23 6.59 -15.15
C GLU A 104 12.11 5.19 -15.77
N PRO A 105 11.22 4.32 -15.27
CA PRO A 105 11.06 2.97 -15.78
C PRO A 105 10.25 2.94 -17.08
N ASP A 106 10.41 1.87 -17.85
CA ASP A 106 9.46 1.49 -18.89
C ASP A 106 8.21 0.86 -18.24
N LEU A 107 7.25 1.70 -17.86
CA LEU A 107 6.04 1.25 -17.16
C LEU A 107 5.21 0.22 -17.95
N PRO A 108 4.99 0.36 -19.29
CA PRO A 108 4.33 -0.66 -20.08
C PRO A 108 5.05 -2.00 -20.04
N LEU A 109 6.36 -2.02 -20.22
CA LEU A 109 7.14 -3.25 -20.18
C LEU A 109 7.11 -3.89 -18.79
N TRP A 110 7.32 -3.08 -17.74
CA TRP A 110 7.23 -3.54 -16.36
C TRP A 110 5.86 -4.15 -16.04
N LEU A 111 4.77 -3.44 -16.37
CA LEU A 111 3.41 -3.92 -16.10
C LEU A 111 3.11 -5.22 -16.85
N SER A 112 3.49 -5.30 -18.14
CA SER A 112 3.26 -6.50 -18.95
C SER A 112 4.03 -7.71 -18.44
N THR A 113 5.27 -7.52 -18.01
CA THR A 113 6.10 -8.59 -17.42
C THR A 113 5.49 -9.07 -16.10
N HIS A 114 5.15 -8.15 -15.21
CA HIS A 114 4.57 -8.47 -13.89
C HIS A 114 3.24 -9.25 -14.01
N LEU A 115 2.36 -8.82 -14.92
CA LEU A 115 1.10 -9.53 -15.15
C LEU A 115 1.29 -10.91 -15.80
N ALA A 116 2.30 -11.08 -16.67
CA ALA A 116 2.62 -12.39 -17.24
C ALA A 116 3.10 -13.37 -16.16
N ASP A 117 3.91 -12.91 -15.21
CA ASP A 117 4.37 -13.71 -14.08
C ASP A 117 3.19 -14.14 -13.18
N ILE A 118 2.26 -13.23 -12.89
CA ILE A 118 1.05 -13.55 -12.12
C ILE A 118 0.16 -14.54 -12.87
N GLN A 119 -0.07 -14.33 -14.16
CA GLN A 119 -0.88 -15.26 -14.97
C GLN A 119 -0.29 -16.67 -14.98
N ALA A 120 1.04 -16.80 -14.99
CA ALA A 120 1.71 -18.10 -14.96
C ALA A 120 1.44 -18.90 -13.67
N VAL A 121 1.28 -18.22 -12.53
CA VAL A 121 1.02 -18.86 -11.22
C VAL A 121 -0.46 -18.92 -10.84
N THR A 122 -1.34 -18.29 -11.62
CA THR A 122 -2.80 -18.30 -11.42
C THR A 122 -3.54 -18.81 -12.67
N PRO A 123 -3.35 -20.08 -13.06
CA PRO A 123 -3.89 -20.63 -14.32
C PRO A 123 -5.44 -20.64 -14.36
N ASP A 124 -6.09 -20.70 -13.19
CA ASP A 124 -7.55 -20.73 -13.05
C ASP A 124 -8.22 -19.36 -13.21
N LYS A 125 -7.43 -18.29 -13.32
CA LYS A 125 -7.90 -16.91 -13.47
C LYS A 125 -7.35 -16.33 -14.78
N THR A 126 -8.10 -15.39 -15.33
CA THR A 126 -7.65 -14.60 -16.48
C THR A 126 -7.14 -13.24 -16.00
N VAL A 127 -5.84 -13.00 -16.15
CA VAL A 127 -5.22 -11.69 -15.83
C VAL A 127 -4.74 -11.07 -17.12
N ARG A 128 -5.28 -9.91 -17.49
CA ARG A 128 -4.96 -9.29 -18.78
C ARG A 128 -4.83 -7.77 -18.71
N ILE A 129 -4.13 -7.23 -19.71
CA ILE A 129 -4.06 -5.79 -19.94
C ILE A 129 -5.23 -5.39 -20.85
N LYS A 130 -6.05 -4.43 -20.37
CA LYS A 130 -7.14 -3.84 -21.14
C LYS A 130 -6.64 -2.64 -21.95
N THR A 131 -5.87 -1.76 -21.32
CA THR A 131 -5.33 -0.57 -21.96
C THR A 131 -3.93 -0.28 -21.46
N LEU A 132 -3.01 -0.07 -22.42
CA LEU A 132 -1.63 0.28 -22.14
C LEU A 132 -1.24 1.47 -23.03
N VAL A 133 -1.13 2.64 -22.43
CA VAL A 133 -0.70 3.83 -23.16
C VAL A 133 0.81 3.83 -23.29
N GLN A 134 1.31 3.94 -24.52
CA GLN A 134 2.71 4.17 -24.82
C GLN A 134 3.01 5.66 -24.71
N GLY A 135 4.05 6.04 -24.01
CA GLY A 135 4.43 7.44 -23.82
C GLY A 135 5.62 7.63 -22.89
N HIS A 136 6.07 8.87 -22.78
CA HIS A 136 7.19 9.22 -21.91
C HIS A 136 6.82 8.98 -20.43
N TYR A 137 7.74 8.35 -19.74
CA TYR A 137 7.55 7.84 -18.39
C TYR A 137 7.90 8.91 -17.37
N ALA A 138 7.01 9.05 -16.40
CA ALA A 138 7.26 9.91 -15.26
C ALA A 138 8.24 9.25 -14.30
N ALA A 139 9.11 10.05 -13.72
CA ALA A 139 9.93 9.59 -12.62
C ALA A 139 9.01 9.16 -11.46
N LEU A 140 9.21 7.95 -10.96
CA LEU A 140 8.46 7.39 -9.83
C LEU A 140 9.32 6.43 -9.02
N ASP A 141 8.92 6.18 -7.79
CA ASP A 141 9.55 5.17 -6.93
C ASP A 141 8.97 3.78 -7.26
N MET A 142 9.76 2.98 -7.98
CA MET A 142 9.34 1.65 -8.43
C MET A 142 9.02 0.70 -7.28
N ARG A 143 9.72 0.80 -6.15
CA ARG A 143 9.45 -0.05 -4.98
C ARG A 143 8.05 0.20 -4.41
N LEU A 144 7.63 1.47 -4.40
CA LEU A 144 6.29 1.85 -3.97
C LEU A 144 5.24 1.42 -5.01
N MET A 145 5.56 1.58 -6.30
CA MET A 145 4.65 1.18 -7.38
C MET A 145 4.44 -0.34 -7.43
N GLU A 146 5.48 -1.14 -7.24
CA GLU A 146 5.37 -2.60 -7.10
C GLU A 146 4.42 -2.97 -5.96
N ARG A 147 4.57 -2.34 -4.80
CA ARG A 147 3.66 -2.57 -3.66
C ARG A 147 2.22 -2.17 -3.96
N VAL A 148 1.99 -1.07 -4.68
CA VAL A 148 0.65 -0.67 -5.11
C VAL A 148 0.05 -1.76 -6.01
N LEU A 149 0.78 -2.16 -7.04
CA LEU A 149 0.33 -3.16 -8.00
C LEU A 149 0.03 -4.50 -7.31
N ASP A 150 0.94 -5.00 -6.48
CA ASP A 150 0.79 -6.25 -5.74
C ASP A 150 -0.45 -6.23 -4.83
N ASN A 151 -0.64 -5.15 -4.07
CA ASN A 151 -1.80 -5.03 -3.18
C ASN A 151 -3.13 -5.00 -3.96
N LEU A 152 -3.19 -4.24 -5.06
CA LEU A 152 -4.39 -4.16 -5.89
C LEU A 152 -4.67 -5.46 -6.61
N LEU A 153 -3.65 -6.12 -7.20
CA LEU A 153 -3.80 -7.40 -7.88
C LEU A 153 -4.16 -8.53 -6.92
N ASN A 154 -3.50 -8.62 -5.77
CA ASN A 154 -3.83 -9.61 -4.75
C ASN A 154 -5.27 -9.44 -4.24
N ASN A 155 -5.73 -8.19 -4.09
CA ASN A 155 -7.12 -7.91 -3.75
C ASN A 155 -8.05 -8.37 -4.87
N ALA A 156 -7.81 -7.98 -6.12
CA ALA A 156 -8.61 -8.37 -7.27
C ALA A 156 -8.66 -9.90 -7.46
N LEU A 157 -7.52 -10.58 -7.43
CA LEU A 157 -7.43 -12.04 -7.56
C LEU A 157 -8.15 -12.79 -6.43
N ARG A 158 -8.20 -12.23 -5.24
CA ARG A 158 -8.92 -12.83 -4.10
C ARG A 158 -10.42 -12.79 -4.30
N TYR A 159 -10.96 -11.71 -4.85
CA TYR A 159 -12.39 -11.47 -4.91
C TYR A 159 -12.99 -11.72 -6.30
N CYS A 160 -12.20 -11.72 -7.37
CA CYS A 160 -12.73 -11.99 -8.71
C CYS A 160 -13.34 -13.39 -8.82
N HIS A 161 -14.33 -13.52 -9.66
CA HIS A 161 -14.83 -14.82 -10.08
C HIS A 161 -13.85 -15.50 -11.04
N SER A 162 -13.43 -14.81 -12.08
CA SER A 162 -12.59 -15.37 -13.14
C SER A 162 -11.58 -14.38 -13.75
N THR A 163 -11.87 -13.09 -13.75
CA THR A 163 -11.17 -12.12 -14.59
C THR A 163 -10.70 -10.89 -13.83
N VAL A 164 -9.43 -10.52 -14.06
CA VAL A 164 -8.82 -9.28 -13.61
C VAL A 164 -8.27 -8.54 -14.83
N GLU A 165 -8.66 -7.28 -15.00
CA GLU A 165 -8.16 -6.38 -16.04
C GLU A 165 -7.33 -5.26 -15.42
N THR A 166 -6.23 -4.92 -16.10
CA THR A 166 -5.37 -3.83 -15.68
C THR A 166 -5.21 -2.84 -16.82
N SER A 167 -5.25 -1.55 -16.50
CA SER A 167 -5.02 -0.47 -17.46
C SER A 167 -4.02 0.54 -16.92
N LEU A 168 -3.17 1.05 -17.81
CA LEU A 168 -2.28 2.18 -17.53
C LEU A 168 -2.65 3.31 -18.48
N LEU A 169 -3.11 4.42 -17.93
CA LEU A 169 -3.59 5.59 -18.67
C LEU A 169 -2.74 6.81 -18.36
N LEU A 170 -2.60 7.69 -19.36
CA LEU A 170 -2.00 9.02 -19.23
C LEU A 170 -3.05 10.08 -19.56
N SER A 171 -3.24 11.06 -18.71
CA SER A 171 -4.16 12.17 -18.92
C SER A 171 -3.56 13.47 -18.37
N GLY A 172 -3.21 14.39 -19.27
CA GLY A 172 -2.54 15.64 -18.91
C GLY A 172 -1.22 15.36 -18.21
N ASN A 173 -1.08 15.85 -16.97
CA ASN A 173 0.12 15.69 -16.14
C ASN A 173 -0.04 14.58 -15.09
N ARG A 174 -0.87 13.57 -15.35
CA ARG A 174 -1.10 12.44 -14.42
C ARG A 174 -1.08 11.11 -15.15
N ALA A 175 -0.53 10.11 -14.48
CA ALA A 175 -0.71 8.71 -14.85
C ALA A 175 -1.73 8.05 -13.90
N THR A 176 -2.42 7.04 -14.40
CA THR A 176 -3.39 6.27 -13.62
C THR A 176 -3.24 4.79 -13.91
N LEU A 177 -2.96 4.01 -12.88
CA LEU A 177 -3.03 2.56 -12.88
C LEU A 177 -4.45 2.16 -12.42
N ILE A 178 -5.12 1.35 -13.22
CA ILE A 178 -6.46 0.83 -12.90
C ILE A 178 -6.38 -0.68 -12.82
N VAL A 179 -6.97 -1.25 -11.76
CA VAL A 179 -7.17 -2.69 -11.60
C VAL A 179 -8.66 -2.94 -11.40
N GLU A 180 -9.23 -3.77 -12.26
CA GLU A 180 -10.66 -4.10 -12.30
C GLU A 180 -10.84 -5.62 -12.14
N ASP A 181 -11.88 -6.02 -11.42
CA ASP A 181 -12.26 -7.42 -11.27
C ASP A 181 -13.75 -7.65 -11.62
N ASP A 182 -14.11 -8.93 -11.79
CA ASP A 182 -15.47 -9.41 -12.02
C ASP A 182 -16.11 -10.00 -10.74
N GLY A 183 -15.65 -9.59 -9.56
CA GLY A 183 -16.12 -10.05 -8.27
C GLY A 183 -17.45 -9.41 -7.81
N PRO A 184 -17.77 -9.49 -6.53
CA PRO A 184 -19.02 -8.93 -5.97
C PRO A 184 -19.05 -7.40 -5.93
N GLY A 185 -17.92 -6.73 -6.18
CA GLY A 185 -17.80 -5.28 -6.05
C GLY A 185 -17.83 -4.79 -4.61
N ILE A 186 -17.88 -3.47 -4.43
CA ILE A 186 -17.89 -2.79 -3.13
C ILE A 186 -19.03 -1.78 -3.12
N ALA A 187 -19.89 -1.91 -2.09
CA ALA A 187 -21.02 -1.01 -1.90
C ALA A 187 -20.54 0.45 -1.72
N PRO A 188 -21.25 1.44 -2.31
CA PRO A 188 -20.81 2.84 -2.29
C PRO A 188 -20.47 3.38 -0.91
N GLU A 189 -21.23 3.02 0.10
CA GLU A 189 -21.03 3.42 1.50
C GLU A 189 -19.73 2.93 2.12
N ASN A 190 -19.14 1.87 1.57
CA ASN A 190 -17.91 1.26 2.09
C ASN A 190 -16.64 1.71 1.33
N ARG A 191 -16.77 2.39 0.17
CA ARG A 191 -15.66 2.69 -0.72
C ARG A 191 -14.57 3.58 -0.12
N GLU A 192 -14.91 4.44 0.81
CA GLU A 192 -13.95 5.25 1.55
C GLU A 192 -13.35 4.45 2.71
N HIS A 193 -14.16 3.70 3.44
CA HIS A 193 -13.74 2.95 4.62
C HIS A 193 -12.79 1.79 4.33
N ILE A 194 -12.82 1.20 3.12
CA ILE A 194 -11.90 0.11 2.75
C ILE A 194 -10.42 0.50 2.75
N PHE A 195 -10.11 1.79 2.71
CA PHE A 195 -8.74 2.32 2.79
C PHE A 195 -8.27 2.56 4.22
N GLU A 196 -9.14 2.41 5.22
CA GLU A 196 -8.75 2.47 6.62
C GLU A 196 -8.01 1.19 7.05
N PRO A 197 -6.99 1.30 7.94
CA PRO A 197 -6.26 0.13 8.43
C PRO A 197 -7.17 -0.87 9.12
N PHE A 198 -6.92 -2.17 8.88
CA PHE A 198 -7.64 -3.30 9.50
C PHE A 198 -9.12 -3.43 9.13
N VAL A 199 -9.64 -2.63 8.21
CA VAL A 199 -11.02 -2.74 7.74
C VAL A 199 -11.17 -3.96 6.82
N ARG A 200 -12.24 -4.74 7.08
CA ARG A 200 -12.66 -5.89 6.29
C ARG A 200 -14.19 -5.89 6.20
N LEU A 201 -14.72 -5.97 4.99
CA LEU A 201 -16.19 -5.95 4.77
C LEU A 201 -16.86 -7.29 5.09
N ASP A 202 -16.13 -8.40 4.99
CA ASP A 202 -16.65 -9.74 5.30
C ASP A 202 -15.76 -10.43 6.34
N PRO A 203 -16.15 -10.42 7.64
CA PRO A 203 -15.40 -11.09 8.70
C PRO A 203 -15.55 -12.62 8.69
N SER A 204 -16.51 -13.18 7.91
CA SER A 204 -16.85 -14.60 7.92
C SER A 204 -16.04 -15.44 6.93
N ARG A 205 -15.41 -14.83 5.91
CA ARG A 205 -14.54 -15.55 4.98
C ARG A 205 -13.20 -15.87 5.62
N ASP A 206 -12.88 -17.15 5.61
CA ASP A 206 -11.77 -17.86 6.22
C ASP A 206 -10.52 -17.01 6.49
N ARG A 207 -10.04 -17.05 7.74
CA ARG A 207 -8.73 -16.52 8.14
C ARG A 207 -7.58 -17.17 7.34
N SER A 208 -7.84 -18.32 6.71
CA SER A 208 -6.87 -19.08 5.92
C SER A 208 -6.54 -18.46 4.56
N THR A 209 -7.42 -17.60 3.99
CA THR A 209 -7.19 -16.92 2.71
C THR A 209 -6.74 -15.45 2.87
N GLY A 210 -6.46 -15.03 4.02
CA GLY A 210 -6.33 -13.89 4.76
C GLY A 210 -5.54 -12.72 4.29
N GLY A 211 -5.73 -11.56 4.31
CA GLY A 211 -5.01 -10.32 4.51
C GLY A 211 -5.50 -9.67 5.81
N CYS A 212 -4.65 -8.94 6.48
CA CYS A 212 -4.98 -8.27 7.74
C CYS A 212 -5.79 -6.98 7.57
N GLY A 213 -6.16 -6.60 6.34
CA GLY A 213 -6.83 -5.32 6.06
C GLY A 213 -5.87 -4.13 5.98
N LEU A 214 -4.57 -4.36 5.79
CA LEU A 214 -3.57 -3.30 5.61
C LEU A 214 -3.27 -3.00 4.15
N GLY A 215 -3.49 -3.90 3.21
CA GLY A 215 -3.08 -3.75 1.81
C GLY A 215 -3.62 -2.48 1.16
N LEU A 216 -4.93 -2.20 1.26
CA LEU A 216 -5.53 -0.98 0.70
C LEU A 216 -5.14 0.29 1.49
N ALA A 217 -4.93 0.20 2.79
CA ALA A 217 -4.40 1.30 3.59
C ALA A 217 -2.96 1.67 3.18
N ILE A 218 -2.13 0.66 2.85
CA ILE A 218 -0.79 0.86 2.29
C ILE A 218 -0.88 1.57 0.93
N VAL A 219 -1.78 1.14 0.03
CA VAL A 219 -1.99 1.80 -1.27
C VAL A 219 -2.39 3.27 -1.08
N HIS A 220 -3.28 3.56 -0.14
CA HIS A 220 -3.70 4.92 0.18
C HIS A 220 -2.53 5.77 0.72
N SER A 221 -1.74 5.23 1.65
CA SER A 221 -0.57 5.93 2.20
C SER A 221 0.49 6.20 1.11
N ILE A 222 0.72 5.25 0.19
CA ILE A 222 1.60 5.45 -0.96
C ILE A 222 1.05 6.53 -1.89
N ALA A 223 -0.27 6.54 -2.16
CA ALA A 223 -0.88 7.59 -2.98
C ALA A 223 -0.59 8.98 -2.41
N LEU A 224 -0.79 9.16 -1.10
CA LEU A 224 -0.48 10.43 -0.43
C LEU A 224 1.01 10.79 -0.50
N ALA A 225 1.90 9.82 -0.25
CA ALA A 225 3.36 10.04 -0.31
C ALA A 225 3.83 10.44 -1.72
N MET A 226 3.16 9.94 -2.77
CA MET A 226 3.46 10.27 -4.17
C MET A 226 2.68 11.50 -4.69
N GLY A 227 1.96 12.25 -3.84
CA GLY A 227 1.12 13.38 -4.27
C GLY A 227 -0.03 12.95 -5.20
N GLY A 228 -0.44 11.70 -5.07
CA GLY A 228 -1.47 11.06 -5.86
C GLY A 228 -2.78 10.85 -5.10
N THR A 229 -3.64 10.01 -5.69
CA THR A 229 -4.93 9.61 -5.10
C THR A 229 -5.23 8.15 -5.45
N VAL A 230 -6.00 7.48 -4.60
CA VAL A 230 -6.60 6.18 -4.91
C VAL A 230 -8.11 6.26 -4.68
N ASN A 231 -8.87 5.65 -5.58
CA ASN A 231 -10.33 5.61 -5.52
C ASN A 231 -10.82 4.18 -5.82
N CYS A 232 -12.02 3.88 -5.33
CA CYS A 232 -12.74 2.65 -5.60
C CYS A 232 -14.10 2.96 -6.24
N ASP A 233 -14.40 2.29 -7.35
CA ASP A 233 -15.65 2.40 -8.09
C ASP A 233 -16.18 1.02 -8.50
N THR A 234 -17.32 1.01 -9.22
CA THR A 234 -17.82 -0.19 -9.87
C THR A 234 -17.05 -0.46 -11.16
N SER A 235 -16.59 -1.70 -11.33
CA SER A 235 -15.95 -2.16 -12.56
C SER A 235 -16.97 -2.34 -13.70
N GLU A 236 -16.52 -2.15 -14.94
CA GLU A 236 -17.30 -2.54 -16.14
C GLU A 236 -17.50 -4.07 -16.22
N LEU A 237 -16.67 -4.84 -15.53
CA LEU A 237 -16.79 -6.30 -15.39
C LEU A 237 -17.84 -6.71 -14.33
N GLY A 238 -18.39 -5.76 -13.58
CA GLY A 238 -19.39 -5.97 -12.53
C GLY A 238 -18.84 -5.99 -11.11
N GLY A 239 -17.53 -6.10 -10.92
CA GLY A 239 -16.85 -6.14 -9.63
C GLY A 239 -16.35 -4.78 -9.14
N ALA A 240 -15.17 -4.76 -8.52
CA ALA A 240 -14.52 -3.55 -8.05
C ALA A 240 -13.55 -2.98 -9.09
N ARG A 241 -13.42 -1.65 -9.10
CA ARG A 241 -12.46 -0.90 -9.88
C ARG A 241 -11.66 0.00 -8.97
N PHE A 242 -10.36 -0.27 -8.86
CA PHE A 242 -9.40 0.56 -8.14
C PHE A 242 -8.62 1.42 -9.12
N SER A 243 -8.55 2.73 -8.87
CA SER A 243 -7.84 3.69 -9.70
C SER A 243 -6.80 4.42 -8.85
N PHE A 244 -5.52 4.10 -9.07
CA PHE A 244 -4.38 4.75 -8.43
C PHE A 244 -3.78 5.77 -9.38
N SER A 245 -3.78 7.05 -9.02
CA SER A 245 -3.35 8.15 -9.88
C SER A 245 -2.24 8.96 -9.23
N TRP A 246 -1.18 9.29 -9.99
CA TRP A 246 -0.04 10.09 -9.52
C TRP A 246 0.38 11.14 -10.55
N PRO A 247 1.03 12.25 -10.11
CA PRO A 247 1.52 13.29 -11.01
C PRO A 247 2.72 12.77 -11.83
N LEU A 248 2.81 13.20 -13.08
CA LEU A 248 3.97 12.97 -13.93
C LEU A 248 5.07 13.97 -13.55
N TRP A 249 6.15 13.48 -12.92
CA TRP A 249 7.31 14.30 -12.59
C TRP A 249 8.23 14.38 -13.82
N HIS A 250 8.14 15.46 -14.60
CA HIS A 250 8.98 15.65 -15.80
C HIS A 250 10.41 16.14 -15.49
N ASN A 251 10.66 16.61 -14.28
CA ASN A 251 11.99 16.96 -13.78
C ASN A 251 12.16 16.31 -12.42
N ILE A 252 13.15 15.43 -12.29
CA ILE A 252 13.61 14.99 -10.98
C ILE A 252 14.09 16.26 -10.26
N PRO A 253 13.46 16.70 -9.16
CA PRO A 253 14.02 17.79 -8.39
C PRO A 253 15.41 17.33 -7.98
N GLN A 254 16.45 18.01 -8.45
CA GLN A 254 17.78 17.83 -7.90
C GLN A 254 17.72 18.35 -6.46
N PHE A 255 17.45 17.44 -5.52
CA PHE A 255 17.69 17.75 -4.11
C PHE A 255 19.18 17.91 -3.95
N THR A 256 19.63 19.16 -4.07
CA THR A 256 20.98 19.57 -3.68
C THR A 256 21.11 19.23 -2.20
N SER A 257 21.93 18.19 -1.93
CA SER A 257 22.47 17.94 -0.60
C SER A 257 23.19 19.20 -0.13
N ALA A 258 22.61 19.86 0.87
CA ALA A 258 23.29 20.87 1.67
C ALA A 258 23.58 20.29 3.05
#